data_cce38f0e394333fa8c4baf3056001f85
#
_entry.id   cce38f0e394333fa8c4baf3056001f85
#
_cell.length_a   1.000
_cell.length_b   1.000
_cell.length_c   1.000
_cell.angle_alpha   90.00
_cell.angle_beta   90.00
_cell.angle_gamma   90.00
#
_symmetry.space_group_name_H-M   'P 1'
#
loop_
_entity.id
_entity.type
_entity.pdbx_description
1 polymer ?
#
loop_
_entity_poly.entity_id
_entity_poly.type
_entity_poly.pdbx_seq_one_letter_code
_entity_poly.pdbx_strand_id
1 'polypeptide(L)'
;MDLGDISALLRARPAGHSLPQAFYTGAAAFEFDLAAIFGKSWLFAGFEAEIRQPGDYLSFMVGRWPVIILHGRDGELRAFHNSCRHRGSILCKPGQGNTARLTCPYHRWTYGLDGRLLAAGRMPEDFQKSDHGLKQVHLERVAGAIFICLAETPPDIETMRRDLTPLLAPHNLQHAKLAYQSTLVEYANWKLVMENGRECYHCATGHPELSLTFPVNASAYFDLEDEPALAFGRRMAEIGLPMGPVGEDWWQAVRFPLNPGTVAMTTDGQFNVRKLMCEAGGGDTGSLRWAVEPNNFCHSTSEYTFAFTAIPVSPTETHVVSRWLVHEDAVEGVDYDVETLTDLWTRTNLQDKEFAENNQLGVNSPGYTPGPYSPDAESLTLRFVDWYCAKAADYLDRAAA
;
A
#
# COMPACT_ATOMS: atom_id res chain seq x y z
N MET A 1 -27.85 2.65 8.16
CA MET A 1 -27.40 1.26 8.05
C MET A 1 -26.66 0.94 9.33
N ASP A 2 -27.10 -0.06 10.04
CA ASP A 2 -26.45 -0.57 11.26
C ASP A 2 -25.61 -1.83 10.94
N LEU A 3 -25.01 -2.45 11.98
CA LEU A 3 -24.20 -3.68 11.77
C LEU A 3 -25.05 -4.87 11.28
N GLY A 4 -26.33 -4.93 11.66
CA GLY A 4 -27.25 -5.96 11.19
C GLY A 4 -27.55 -5.81 9.68
N ASP A 5 -27.74 -4.58 9.23
CA ASP A 5 -27.92 -4.26 7.81
C ASP A 5 -26.69 -4.67 6.99
N ILE A 6 -25.48 -4.33 7.47
CA ILE A 6 -24.20 -4.69 6.83
C ILE A 6 -24.09 -6.22 6.72
N SER A 7 -24.36 -6.94 7.81
CA SER A 7 -24.34 -8.40 7.84
C SER A 7 -25.34 -9.02 6.86
N ALA A 8 -26.54 -8.47 6.77
CA ALA A 8 -27.56 -8.96 5.83
C ALA A 8 -27.13 -8.76 4.36
N LEU A 9 -26.57 -7.59 4.03
CA LEU A 9 -26.07 -7.28 2.68
C LEU A 9 -24.89 -8.17 2.28
N LEU A 10 -23.95 -8.45 3.20
CA LEU A 10 -22.85 -9.38 2.94
C LEU A 10 -23.35 -10.78 2.64
N ARG A 11 -24.31 -11.29 3.43
CA ARG A 11 -24.91 -12.62 3.21
C ARG A 11 -25.72 -12.70 1.91
N ALA A 12 -26.30 -11.59 1.46
CA ALA A 12 -27.09 -11.55 0.23
C ALA A 12 -26.22 -11.45 -1.04
N ARG A 13 -24.91 -11.17 -0.93
CA ARG A 13 -23.99 -11.11 -2.07
C ARG A 13 -23.87 -12.48 -2.73
N PRO A 14 -24.14 -12.61 -4.03
CA PRO A 14 -23.85 -13.84 -4.75
C PRO A 14 -22.34 -14.11 -4.77
N ALA A 15 -21.93 -15.36 -4.61
CA ALA A 15 -20.52 -15.72 -4.72
C ALA A 15 -19.97 -15.33 -6.10
N GLY A 16 -18.73 -14.85 -6.16
CA GLY A 16 -18.09 -14.45 -7.41
C GLY A 16 -18.59 -13.13 -8.01
N HIS A 17 -19.34 -12.32 -7.26
CA HIS A 17 -19.87 -11.03 -7.71
C HIS A 17 -19.25 -9.86 -6.95
N SER A 18 -19.35 -8.66 -7.51
CA SER A 18 -19.04 -7.40 -6.83
C SER A 18 -19.92 -7.17 -5.60
N LEU A 19 -19.58 -6.18 -4.79
CA LEU A 19 -20.32 -5.87 -3.56
C LEU A 19 -21.65 -5.16 -3.86
N PRO A 20 -22.65 -5.26 -2.98
CA PRO A 20 -23.84 -4.42 -3.01
C PRO A 20 -23.50 -2.92 -2.99
N GLN A 21 -24.30 -2.12 -3.70
CA GLN A 21 -24.11 -0.67 -3.88
C GLN A 21 -23.73 0.08 -2.59
N ALA A 22 -24.39 -0.27 -1.49
CA ALA A 22 -24.20 0.38 -0.20
C ALA A 22 -22.75 0.32 0.31
N PHE A 23 -21.97 -0.69 -0.08
CA PHE A 23 -20.55 -0.79 0.28
C PHE A 23 -19.65 0.20 -0.46
N TYR A 24 -20.07 0.68 -1.62
CA TYR A 24 -19.32 1.64 -2.42
C TYR A 24 -19.77 3.09 -2.23
N THR A 25 -21.00 3.31 -1.70
CA THR A 25 -21.61 4.65 -1.66
C THR A 25 -22.00 5.10 -0.26
N GLY A 26 -22.16 4.16 0.68
CA GLY A 26 -22.75 4.42 1.98
C GLY A 26 -21.76 4.94 3.02
N ALA A 27 -22.07 6.05 3.68
CA ALA A 27 -21.24 6.58 4.77
C ALA A 27 -21.09 5.56 5.93
N ALA A 28 -22.15 4.83 6.27
CA ALA A 28 -22.08 3.80 7.32
C ALA A 28 -21.20 2.60 6.93
N ALA A 29 -21.19 2.20 5.65
CA ALA A 29 -20.27 1.17 5.16
C ALA A 29 -18.82 1.67 5.19
N PHE A 30 -18.58 2.93 4.87
CA PHE A 30 -17.26 3.53 4.97
C PHE A 30 -16.74 3.56 6.42
N GLU A 31 -17.58 3.95 7.38
CA GLU A 31 -17.22 3.91 8.80
C GLU A 31 -16.93 2.47 9.28
N PHE A 32 -17.71 1.51 8.77
CA PHE A 32 -17.46 0.09 9.01
C PHE A 32 -16.12 -0.34 8.41
N ASP A 33 -15.79 0.05 7.17
CA ASP A 33 -14.51 -0.26 6.54
C ASP A 33 -13.33 0.27 7.37
N LEU A 34 -13.43 1.49 7.87
CA LEU A 34 -12.39 2.04 8.74
C LEU A 34 -12.22 1.17 10.00
N ALA A 35 -13.31 0.79 10.66
CA ALA A 35 -13.26 0.05 11.92
C ALA A 35 -12.86 -1.42 11.73
N ALA A 36 -13.44 -2.11 10.74
CA ALA A 36 -13.32 -3.56 10.55
C ALA A 36 -12.13 -3.96 9.68
N ILE A 37 -11.76 -3.12 8.69
CA ILE A 37 -10.71 -3.41 7.73
C ILE A 37 -9.45 -2.64 8.09
N PHE A 38 -9.43 -1.31 7.94
CA PHE A 38 -8.23 -0.50 8.17
C PHE A 38 -7.76 -0.49 9.62
N GLY A 39 -8.67 -0.54 10.57
CA GLY A 39 -8.37 -0.61 12.01
C GLY A 39 -7.92 -1.98 12.50
N LYS A 40 -7.99 -3.03 11.67
CA LYS A 40 -7.73 -4.43 12.05
C LYS A 40 -6.72 -5.15 11.17
N SER A 41 -6.20 -4.49 10.13
CA SER A 41 -5.24 -5.07 9.18
C SER A 41 -3.88 -4.40 9.30
N TRP A 42 -2.83 -5.09 8.81
CA TRP A 42 -1.56 -4.47 8.52
C TRP A 42 -1.72 -3.58 7.29
N LEU A 43 -1.30 -2.33 7.41
CA LEU A 43 -1.36 -1.33 6.36
C LEU A 43 0.06 -1.00 5.91
N PHE A 44 0.30 -1.03 4.63
CA PHE A 44 1.54 -0.49 4.09
C PHE A 44 1.57 1.03 4.33
N ALA A 45 2.64 1.50 4.94
CA ALA A 45 2.79 2.90 5.36
C ALA A 45 3.87 3.66 4.58
N GLY A 46 4.79 2.94 3.93
CA GLY A 46 5.92 3.52 3.21
C GLY A 46 7.17 2.66 3.32
N PHE A 47 8.33 3.29 3.15
CA PHE A 47 9.61 2.62 3.17
C PHE A 47 10.56 3.23 4.21
N GLU A 48 11.50 2.42 4.73
CA GLU A 48 12.57 2.90 5.61
C GLU A 48 13.41 4.00 4.93
N ALA A 49 13.51 3.95 3.60
CA ALA A 49 14.17 4.95 2.77
C ALA A 49 13.60 6.37 2.91
N GLU A 50 12.36 6.51 3.40
CA GLU A 50 11.69 7.81 3.59
C GLU A 50 12.03 8.47 4.94
N ILE A 51 12.54 7.70 5.92
CA ILE A 51 12.81 8.14 7.30
C ILE A 51 14.17 7.62 7.79
N ARG A 52 15.25 8.04 7.11
CA ARG A 52 16.60 7.46 7.25
C ARG A 52 17.38 7.99 8.47
N GLN A 53 17.10 9.20 8.92
CA GLN A 53 17.89 9.88 9.94
C GLN A 53 17.11 10.00 11.26
N PRO A 54 17.80 9.94 12.41
CA PRO A 54 17.15 10.25 13.69
C PRO A 54 16.43 11.60 13.67
N GLY A 55 15.17 11.58 14.05
CA GLY A 55 14.27 12.73 14.00
C GLY A 55 13.41 12.81 12.76
N ASP A 56 13.69 12.04 11.71
CA ASP A 56 12.80 11.96 10.55
C ASP A 56 11.44 11.41 10.97
N TYR A 57 10.41 11.94 10.35
CA TYR A 57 9.05 11.46 10.56
C TYR A 57 8.24 11.40 9.27
N LEU A 58 7.29 10.48 9.25
CA LEU A 58 6.24 10.37 8.26
C LEU A 58 4.89 10.46 8.98
N SER A 59 4.09 11.49 8.67
CA SER A 59 2.75 11.67 9.22
C SER A 59 1.71 11.60 8.12
N PHE A 60 0.65 10.82 8.33
CA PHE A 60 -0.41 10.57 7.35
C PHE A 60 -1.73 10.23 8.04
N MET A 61 -2.79 10.18 7.26
CA MET A 61 -4.12 9.79 7.71
C MET A 61 -4.42 8.35 7.32
N VAL A 62 -5.02 7.58 8.20
CA VAL A 62 -5.71 6.32 7.91
C VAL A 62 -7.20 6.63 8.03
N GLY A 63 -7.87 6.87 6.90
CA GLY A 63 -9.17 7.50 6.93
C GLY A 63 -9.11 8.83 7.71
N ARG A 64 -9.83 8.92 8.83
CA ARG A 64 -9.82 10.08 9.72
C ARG A 64 -8.81 10.00 10.88
N TRP A 65 -8.04 8.93 10.99
CA TRP A 65 -7.11 8.70 12.10
C TRP A 65 -5.71 9.16 11.76
N PRO A 66 -5.19 10.20 12.44
CA PRO A 66 -3.83 10.65 12.19
C PRO A 66 -2.82 9.71 12.84
N VAL A 67 -1.82 9.30 12.07
CA VAL A 67 -0.70 8.46 12.50
C VAL A 67 0.62 9.18 12.21
N ILE A 68 1.62 8.95 13.03
CA ILE A 68 2.99 9.41 12.80
C ILE A 68 3.97 8.27 13.05
N ILE A 69 4.90 8.09 12.14
CA ILE A 69 6.06 7.21 12.26
C ILE A 69 7.28 8.07 12.52
N LEU A 70 8.13 7.67 13.44
CA LEU A 70 9.31 8.42 13.89
C LEU A 70 10.55 7.55 13.86
N HIS A 71 11.66 8.11 13.40
CA HIS A 71 12.99 7.54 13.60
C HIS A 71 13.56 8.07 14.92
N GLY A 72 13.68 7.18 15.91
CA GLY A 72 14.24 7.50 17.21
C GLY A 72 15.74 7.78 17.17
N ARG A 73 16.26 8.43 18.20
CA ARG A 73 17.72 8.66 18.35
C ARG A 73 18.51 7.36 18.63
N ASP A 74 17.81 6.34 19.06
CA ASP A 74 18.32 4.99 19.30
C ASP A 74 18.33 4.10 18.04
N GLY A 75 17.93 4.65 16.87
CA GLY A 75 17.86 3.95 15.61
C GLY A 75 16.57 3.16 15.40
N GLU A 76 15.64 3.17 16.37
CA GLU A 76 14.39 2.43 16.28
C GLU A 76 13.27 3.24 15.62
N LEU A 77 12.53 2.60 14.74
CA LEU A 77 11.29 3.17 14.18
C LEU A 77 10.12 2.88 15.12
N ARG A 78 9.30 3.88 15.36
CA ARG A 78 8.10 3.77 16.18
C ARG A 78 6.93 4.48 15.54
N ALA A 79 5.73 3.91 15.68
CA ALA A 79 4.50 4.55 15.24
C ALA A 79 3.62 4.93 16.42
N PHE A 80 2.93 6.05 16.29
CA PHE A 80 2.02 6.55 17.30
C PHE A 80 0.75 7.12 16.66
N HIS A 81 -0.35 7.10 17.41
CA HIS A 81 -1.45 7.99 17.10
C HIS A 81 -0.97 9.44 17.20
N ASN A 82 -1.06 10.19 16.12
CA ASN A 82 -0.62 11.60 16.03
C ASN A 82 -1.62 12.51 16.74
N SER A 83 -1.82 12.29 18.03
CA SER A 83 -2.83 12.94 18.87
C SER A 83 -2.23 13.30 20.23
N CYS A 84 -2.18 14.59 20.56
CA CYS A 84 -1.69 15.08 21.83
C CYS A 84 -2.54 14.59 23.00
N ARG A 85 -1.90 14.01 24.02
CA ARG A 85 -2.56 13.43 25.20
C ARG A 85 -3.26 14.45 26.09
N HIS A 86 -3.09 15.75 25.82
CA HIS A 86 -3.80 16.82 26.53
C HIS A 86 -5.25 16.97 26.04
N ARG A 87 -5.44 17.37 24.77
CA ARG A 87 -6.76 17.67 24.19
C ARG A 87 -6.88 17.24 22.72
N GLY A 88 -6.11 16.24 22.29
CA GLY A 88 -6.26 15.60 20.99
C GLY A 88 -5.72 16.36 19.77
N SER A 89 -5.08 17.52 19.94
CA SER A 89 -4.50 18.25 18.78
C SER A 89 -3.46 17.40 18.08
N ILE A 90 -3.44 17.42 16.73
CA ILE A 90 -2.35 16.79 15.96
C ILE A 90 -1.01 17.47 16.27
N LEU A 91 0.06 16.67 16.33
CA LEU A 91 1.42 17.15 16.65
C LEU A 91 2.15 17.61 15.39
N CYS A 92 2.07 16.82 14.31
CA CYS A 92 2.61 17.13 13.00
C CYS A 92 1.51 17.03 11.95
N LYS A 93 1.47 17.99 11.01
CA LYS A 93 0.59 17.88 9.84
C LYS A 93 1.01 16.70 8.97
N PRO A 94 0.11 16.14 8.16
CA PRO A 94 0.48 15.13 7.17
C PRO A 94 1.64 15.59 6.30
N GLY A 95 2.57 14.68 6.00
CA GLY A 95 3.79 14.90 5.26
C GLY A 95 5.02 14.34 5.96
N GLN A 96 6.18 14.67 5.43
CA GLN A 96 7.49 14.27 5.94
C GLN A 96 8.22 15.46 6.56
N GLY A 97 9.14 15.18 7.46
CA GLY A 97 10.01 16.20 8.04
C GLY A 97 10.99 15.62 9.04
N ASN A 98 11.79 16.50 9.65
CA ASN A 98 12.74 16.15 10.69
C ASN A 98 12.50 17.03 11.93
N THR A 99 12.52 16.42 13.11
CA THR A 99 12.36 17.13 14.38
C THR A 99 13.14 16.47 15.51
N ALA A 100 13.68 17.28 16.41
CA ALA A 100 14.36 16.76 17.61
C ALA A 100 13.38 16.25 18.68
N ARG A 101 12.11 16.68 18.63
CA ARG A 101 11.03 16.34 19.57
C ARG A 101 9.69 16.82 19.01
N LEU A 102 8.59 16.18 19.42
CA LEU A 102 7.26 16.57 19.03
C LEU A 102 6.72 17.62 20.02
N THR A 103 6.42 18.81 19.56
CA THR A 103 5.83 19.85 20.42
C THR A 103 4.45 20.21 19.92
N CYS A 104 3.44 19.94 20.74
CA CYS A 104 2.04 20.25 20.43
C CYS A 104 1.88 21.76 20.12
N PRO A 105 1.30 22.12 18.99
CA PRO A 105 1.15 23.55 18.63
C PRO A 105 0.16 24.28 19.52
N TYR A 106 -0.76 23.53 20.23
CA TYR A 106 -1.82 24.15 21.00
C TYR A 106 -1.36 24.66 22.39
N HIS A 107 -0.82 23.78 23.25
CA HIS A 107 -0.41 24.14 24.62
C HIS A 107 1.04 23.76 24.93
N ARG A 108 1.84 23.48 23.92
CA ARG A 108 3.30 23.22 24.01
C ARG A 108 3.67 21.97 24.82
N TRP A 109 2.73 21.00 25.01
CA TRP A 109 3.12 19.69 25.50
C TRP A 109 4.16 19.09 24.55
N THR A 110 5.25 18.59 25.12
CA THR A 110 6.41 18.16 24.34
C THR A 110 6.72 16.71 24.60
N TYR A 111 6.85 15.93 23.54
CA TYR A 111 7.14 14.50 23.57
C TYR A 111 8.51 14.21 22.96
N GLY A 112 9.19 13.20 23.50
CA GLY A 112 10.35 12.59 22.88
C GLY A 112 10.01 11.83 21.59
N LEU A 113 11.02 11.47 20.84
CA LEU A 113 10.86 10.61 19.65
C LEU A 113 10.47 9.16 20.03
N ASP A 114 10.59 8.81 21.29
CA ASP A 114 10.12 7.56 21.91
C ASP A 114 8.66 7.65 22.43
N GLY A 115 7.99 8.77 22.17
CA GLY A 115 6.60 9.02 22.58
C GLY A 115 6.40 9.45 24.02
N ARG A 116 7.44 9.45 24.89
CA ARG A 116 7.29 9.86 26.30
C ARG A 116 7.01 11.36 26.40
N LEU A 117 6.13 11.74 27.34
CA LEU A 117 5.87 13.15 27.65
C LEU A 117 7.06 13.75 28.44
N LEU A 118 7.78 14.68 27.81
CA LEU A 118 8.94 15.35 28.39
C LEU A 118 8.55 16.60 29.20
N ALA A 119 7.61 17.40 28.67
CA ALA A 119 7.19 18.64 29.29
C ALA A 119 5.69 18.89 29.12
N ALA A 120 5.05 19.32 30.23
CA ALA A 120 3.66 19.75 30.28
C ALA A 120 3.57 20.94 31.27
N GLY A 121 3.41 22.15 30.73
CA GLY A 121 3.37 23.34 31.56
C GLY A 121 2.02 23.50 32.30
N ARG A 122 2.06 24.16 33.48
CA ARG A 122 0.89 24.53 34.28
C ARG A 122 0.03 23.34 34.75
N MET A 123 0.66 22.17 34.94
CA MET A 123 0.01 21.02 35.53
C MET A 123 0.20 21.02 37.07
N PRO A 124 -0.68 20.35 37.82
CA PRO A 124 -0.52 20.16 39.26
C PRO A 124 0.81 19.48 39.63
N GLU A 125 1.28 19.66 40.88
CA GLU A 125 2.54 19.07 41.33
C GLU A 125 2.55 17.53 41.32
N ASP A 126 1.41 16.90 41.53
CA ASP A 126 1.21 15.46 41.52
C ASP A 126 0.99 14.87 40.13
N PHE A 127 1.03 15.69 39.07
CA PHE A 127 0.82 15.25 37.70
C PHE A 127 1.93 14.29 37.22
N GLN A 128 1.55 13.06 36.84
CA GLN A 128 2.46 12.03 36.40
C GLN A 128 2.63 12.07 34.87
N LYS A 129 3.76 12.59 34.38
CA LYS A 129 4.08 12.63 32.94
C LYS A 129 4.16 11.24 32.32
N SER A 130 4.57 10.22 33.10
CA SER A 130 4.64 8.82 32.68
C SER A 130 3.32 8.28 32.11
N ASP A 131 2.18 8.76 32.60
CA ASP A 131 0.85 8.27 32.25
C ASP A 131 0.30 8.93 30.96
N HIS A 132 1.05 9.89 30.44
CA HIS A 132 0.62 10.76 29.35
C HIS A 132 1.53 10.67 28.12
N GLY A 133 2.22 9.56 27.92
CA GLY A 133 2.92 9.24 26.69
C GLY A 133 1.97 9.06 25.50
N LEU A 134 2.47 9.24 24.28
CA LEU A 134 1.69 8.99 23.06
C LEU A 134 1.23 7.53 23.02
N LYS A 135 0.04 7.30 22.47
CA LYS A 135 -0.47 5.94 22.25
C LYS A 135 0.26 5.33 21.06
N GLN A 136 0.86 4.17 21.29
CA GLN A 136 1.56 3.42 20.24
C GLN A 136 0.58 2.85 19.20
N VAL A 137 1.09 2.74 17.99
CA VAL A 137 0.56 1.97 16.87
C VAL A 137 1.58 0.87 16.60
N HIS A 138 1.15 -0.35 16.33
CA HIS A 138 2.05 -1.43 15.99
C HIS A 138 2.78 -1.11 14.68
N LEU A 139 4.06 -1.36 14.63
CA LEU A 139 4.92 -1.13 13.47
C LEU A 139 5.80 -2.34 13.24
N GLU A 140 5.86 -2.81 12.01
CA GLU A 140 6.75 -3.88 11.56
C GLU A 140 7.46 -3.48 10.28
N ARG A 141 8.67 -4.03 10.10
CA ARG A 141 9.51 -3.81 8.92
C ARG A 141 9.73 -5.13 8.20
N VAL A 142 9.53 -5.15 6.90
CA VAL A 142 9.77 -6.31 6.06
C VAL A 142 10.62 -5.88 4.87
N ALA A 143 11.90 -6.22 4.88
CA ALA A 143 12.86 -5.94 3.82
C ALA A 143 12.85 -4.48 3.32
N GLY A 144 12.74 -3.50 4.22
CA GLY A 144 12.72 -2.08 3.90
C GLY A 144 11.33 -1.46 3.73
N ALA A 145 10.28 -2.27 3.61
CA ALA A 145 8.89 -1.80 3.66
C ALA A 145 8.41 -1.68 5.12
N ILE A 146 7.61 -0.65 5.40
CA ILE A 146 7.05 -0.36 6.72
C ILE A 146 5.57 -0.67 6.71
N PHE A 147 5.13 -1.43 7.71
CA PHE A 147 3.73 -1.76 7.95
C PHE A 147 3.31 -1.27 9.32
N ILE A 148 2.07 -0.80 9.43
CA ILE A 148 1.45 -0.42 10.70
C ILE A 148 0.15 -1.17 10.91
N CYS A 149 -0.23 -1.39 12.18
CA CYS A 149 -1.53 -1.92 12.54
C CYS A 149 -2.10 -1.17 13.74
N LEU A 150 -3.38 -0.73 13.62
CA LEU A 150 -4.06 0.01 14.68
C LEU A 150 -4.84 -0.89 15.64
N ALA A 151 -4.91 -2.21 15.38
CA ALA A 151 -5.56 -3.15 16.26
C ALA A 151 -4.86 -3.22 17.63
N GLU A 152 -5.58 -3.46 18.69
CA GLU A 152 -5.00 -3.72 20.02
C GLU A 152 -4.10 -4.98 19.99
N THR A 153 -4.58 -6.03 19.30
CA THR A 153 -3.81 -7.24 19.02
C THR A 153 -3.68 -7.35 17.49
N PRO A 154 -2.49 -7.11 16.92
CA PRO A 154 -2.28 -7.19 15.47
C PRO A 154 -2.36 -8.65 14.99
N PRO A 155 -2.75 -8.89 13.74
CA PRO A 155 -2.60 -10.21 13.11
C PRO A 155 -1.14 -10.63 13.04
N ASP A 156 -0.88 -11.94 12.93
CA ASP A 156 0.47 -12.44 12.67
C ASP A 156 1.02 -11.93 11.33
N ILE A 157 2.28 -11.51 11.32
CA ILE A 157 3.00 -11.01 10.14
C ILE A 157 4.22 -11.86 9.79
N GLU A 158 4.56 -12.82 10.62
CA GLU A 158 5.83 -13.56 10.50
C GLU A 158 5.88 -14.45 9.26
N THR A 159 4.74 -15.02 8.83
CA THR A 159 4.65 -15.76 7.56
C THR A 159 4.97 -14.85 6.38
N MET A 160 4.37 -13.65 6.32
CA MET A 160 4.68 -12.67 5.29
C MET A 160 6.15 -12.26 5.34
N ARG A 161 6.69 -11.97 6.51
CA ARG A 161 8.11 -11.59 6.69
C ARG A 161 9.05 -12.68 6.15
N ARG A 162 8.81 -13.93 6.54
CA ARG A 162 9.63 -15.08 6.15
C ARG A 162 9.66 -15.27 4.63
N ASP A 163 8.50 -15.18 4.00
CA ASP A 163 8.33 -15.55 2.59
C ASP A 163 8.55 -14.38 1.62
N LEU A 164 8.23 -13.14 2.03
CA LEU A 164 8.43 -11.95 1.22
C LEU A 164 9.87 -11.42 1.28
N THR A 165 10.57 -11.59 2.41
CA THR A 165 11.95 -11.07 2.56
C THR A 165 12.91 -11.60 1.50
N PRO A 166 12.97 -12.90 1.17
CA PRO A 166 13.88 -13.39 0.13
C PRO A 166 13.60 -12.82 -1.27
N LEU A 167 12.34 -12.49 -1.56
CA LEU A 167 11.93 -11.88 -2.83
C LEU A 167 12.35 -10.42 -2.93
N LEU A 168 12.22 -9.67 -1.83
CA LEU A 168 12.53 -8.23 -1.77
C LEU A 168 14.01 -7.93 -1.52
N ALA A 169 14.72 -8.81 -0.80
CA ALA A 169 16.12 -8.58 -0.44
C ALA A 169 17.03 -8.19 -1.63
N PRO A 170 16.91 -8.79 -2.82
CA PRO A 170 17.71 -8.40 -3.97
C PRO A 170 17.51 -6.96 -4.45
N HIS A 171 16.35 -6.34 -4.12
CA HIS A 171 16.02 -4.96 -4.48
C HIS A 171 16.50 -3.93 -3.45
N ASN A 172 17.06 -4.37 -2.33
CA ASN A 172 17.73 -3.55 -1.32
C ASN A 172 16.94 -2.30 -0.86
N LEU A 173 15.61 -2.44 -0.65
CA LEU A 173 14.70 -1.32 -0.39
C LEU A 173 15.06 -0.52 0.86
N GLN A 174 15.68 -1.15 1.87
CA GLN A 174 16.11 -0.50 3.11
C GLN A 174 17.20 0.56 2.89
N HIS A 175 18.01 0.41 1.83
CA HIS A 175 19.07 1.34 1.45
C HIS A 175 18.71 2.15 0.19
N ALA A 176 17.51 2.01 -0.32
CA ALA A 176 17.04 2.77 -1.46
C ALA A 176 16.87 4.27 -1.14
N LYS A 177 16.62 5.06 -2.16
CA LYS A 177 16.27 6.48 -2.05
C LYS A 177 14.90 6.73 -2.64
N LEU A 178 14.04 7.49 -1.94
CA LEU A 178 12.82 8.02 -2.53
C LEU A 178 13.19 9.07 -3.58
N ALA A 179 13.02 8.73 -4.86
CA ALA A 179 13.28 9.63 -5.97
C ALA A 179 12.11 10.60 -6.18
N TYR A 180 10.88 10.09 -6.09
CA TYR A 180 9.68 10.88 -6.29
C TYR A 180 8.48 10.30 -5.55
N GLN A 181 7.57 11.19 -5.15
CA GLN A 181 6.25 10.83 -4.62
C GLN A 181 5.19 11.75 -5.19
N SER A 182 4.06 11.20 -5.55
CA SER A 182 2.87 11.96 -5.93
C SER A 182 1.64 11.50 -5.17
N THR A 183 0.62 12.35 -5.15
CA THR A 183 -0.72 11.99 -4.65
C THR A 183 -1.74 12.35 -5.70
N LEU A 184 -2.50 11.36 -6.15
CA LEU A 184 -3.61 11.51 -7.07
C LEU A 184 -4.92 11.37 -6.29
N VAL A 185 -5.82 12.33 -6.44
CA VAL A 185 -7.16 12.25 -5.87
C VAL A 185 -8.07 11.54 -6.87
N GLU A 186 -8.69 10.44 -6.44
CA GLU A 186 -9.67 9.68 -7.21
C GLU A 186 -11.04 9.81 -6.54
N TYR A 187 -12.04 10.29 -7.28
CA TYR A 187 -13.40 10.41 -6.79
C TYR A 187 -14.17 9.09 -6.92
N ALA A 188 -13.57 8.08 -6.29
CA ALA A 188 -14.08 6.71 -6.22
C ALA A 188 -13.88 6.12 -4.83
N ASN A 189 -14.71 5.13 -4.49
CA ASN A 189 -14.55 4.33 -3.27
C ASN A 189 -13.23 3.55 -3.32
N TRP A 190 -12.52 3.47 -2.21
CA TRP A 190 -11.24 2.77 -2.12
C TRP A 190 -11.28 1.32 -2.61
N LYS A 191 -12.45 0.64 -2.50
CA LYS A 191 -12.60 -0.73 -3.00
C LYS A 191 -12.61 -0.77 -4.53
N LEU A 192 -13.29 0.17 -5.20
CA LEU A 192 -13.26 0.28 -6.67
C LEU A 192 -11.84 0.56 -7.18
N VAL A 193 -11.11 1.43 -6.50
CA VAL A 193 -9.69 1.73 -6.79
C VAL A 193 -8.82 0.48 -6.63
N MET A 194 -9.03 -0.28 -5.56
CA MET A 194 -8.26 -1.50 -5.31
C MET A 194 -8.68 -2.67 -6.21
N GLU A 195 -9.97 -2.82 -6.51
CA GLU A 195 -10.49 -3.82 -7.46
C GLU A 195 -9.87 -3.62 -8.85
N ASN A 196 -9.82 -2.37 -9.34
CA ASN A 196 -9.15 -2.00 -10.59
C ASN A 196 -7.66 -2.41 -10.55
N GLY A 197 -6.92 -2.08 -9.50
CA GLY A 197 -5.50 -2.44 -9.34
C GLY A 197 -5.23 -3.94 -9.09
N ARG A 198 -6.26 -4.80 -9.03
CA ARG A 198 -6.12 -6.24 -8.79
C ARG A 198 -6.31 -7.09 -10.04
N GLU A 199 -6.60 -6.51 -11.18
CA GLU A 199 -6.76 -7.22 -12.45
C GLU A 199 -6.05 -6.49 -13.57
N CYS A 200 -5.96 -7.09 -14.75
CA CYS A 200 -5.44 -6.49 -15.97
C CYS A 200 -6.32 -6.81 -17.18
N TYR A 201 -7.60 -7.12 -16.94
CA TYR A 201 -8.57 -7.40 -18.00
C TYR A 201 -8.82 -6.19 -18.88
N HIS A 202 -8.75 -4.98 -18.28
CA HIS A 202 -8.85 -3.70 -18.98
C HIS A 202 -7.53 -3.22 -19.59
N CYS A 203 -6.37 -3.75 -19.16
CA CYS A 203 -5.06 -3.19 -19.49
C CYS A 203 -4.77 -3.13 -21.00
N ALA A 204 -5.15 -4.18 -21.75
CA ALA A 204 -4.89 -4.25 -23.19
C ALA A 204 -5.47 -3.08 -23.99
N THR A 205 -6.56 -2.51 -23.51
CA THR A 205 -7.27 -1.38 -24.16
C THR A 205 -7.11 -0.08 -23.41
N GLY A 206 -6.94 -0.16 -22.10
CA GLY A 206 -6.88 0.99 -21.20
C GLY A 206 -5.49 1.60 -21.04
N HIS A 207 -4.44 0.79 -21.17
CA HIS A 207 -3.06 1.18 -20.90
C HIS A 207 -2.13 0.87 -22.08
N PRO A 208 -2.18 1.64 -23.17
CA PRO A 208 -1.34 1.36 -24.35
C PRO A 208 0.15 1.43 -24.02
N GLU A 209 0.59 2.33 -23.13
CA GLU A 209 1.97 2.46 -22.71
C GLU A 209 2.42 1.28 -21.84
N LEU A 210 1.62 0.89 -20.85
CA LEU A 210 1.92 -0.26 -19.98
C LEU A 210 1.98 -1.56 -20.78
N SER A 211 1.08 -1.71 -21.76
CA SER A 211 0.99 -2.91 -22.61
C SER A 211 2.22 -3.17 -23.47
N LEU A 212 3.12 -2.19 -23.63
CA LEU A 212 4.40 -2.40 -24.32
C LEU A 212 5.33 -3.32 -23.51
N THR A 213 5.36 -3.18 -22.21
CA THR A 213 6.32 -3.85 -21.33
C THR A 213 5.70 -4.92 -20.46
N PHE A 214 4.44 -4.74 -20.12
CA PHE A 214 3.73 -5.56 -19.16
C PHE A 214 2.89 -6.65 -19.86
N PRO A 215 2.93 -7.90 -19.42
CA PRO A 215 2.11 -8.96 -19.97
C PRO A 215 0.65 -8.76 -19.55
N VAL A 216 -0.16 -8.21 -20.45
CA VAL A 216 -1.58 -7.86 -20.20
C VAL A 216 -2.54 -9.05 -20.25
N ASN A 217 -2.04 -10.27 -20.42
CA ASN A 217 -2.87 -11.47 -20.28
C ASN A 217 -3.19 -11.70 -18.80
N ALA A 218 -4.45 -11.81 -18.49
CA ALA A 218 -4.98 -11.84 -17.15
C ALA A 218 -4.42 -12.95 -16.24
N SER A 219 -4.12 -14.12 -16.80
CA SER A 219 -3.49 -15.24 -16.10
C SER A 219 -1.96 -15.09 -15.96
N ALA A 220 -1.34 -14.14 -16.65
CA ALA A 220 0.12 -14.06 -16.79
C ALA A 220 0.88 -13.83 -15.48
N TYR A 221 0.22 -13.33 -14.43
CA TYR A 221 0.88 -13.13 -13.14
C TYR A 221 1.13 -14.40 -12.35
N PHE A 222 0.26 -15.40 -12.51
CA PHE A 222 0.29 -16.61 -11.67
C PHE A 222 0.30 -17.89 -12.51
N ASP A 223 -0.12 -17.82 -13.77
CA ASP A 223 0.04 -18.92 -14.72
C ASP A 223 1.42 -18.83 -15.35
N LEU A 224 2.40 -19.39 -14.65
CA LEU A 224 3.79 -19.47 -15.08
C LEU A 224 4.08 -20.81 -15.79
N GLU A 225 3.08 -21.43 -16.43
CA GLU A 225 3.20 -22.75 -17.06
C GLU A 225 3.51 -22.68 -18.55
N ASP A 226 3.42 -21.51 -19.18
CA ASP A 226 3.82 -21.34 -20.56
C ASP A 226 5.35 -21.36 -20.72
N GLU A 227 5.83 -21.74 -21.92
CA GLU A 227 7.28 -21.88 -22.16
C GLU A 227 8.08 -20.59 -21.93
N PRO A 228 7.62 -19.38 -22.28
CA PRO A 228 8.31 -18.16 -21.93
C PRO A 228 8.48 -17.97 -20.43
N ALA A 229 7.44 -18.21 -19.62
CA ALA A 229 7.50 -18.10 -18.18
C ALA A 229 8.39 -19.18 -17.54
N LEU A 230 8.34 -20.42 -18.05
CA LEU A 230 9.23 -21.50 -17.61
C LEU A 230 10.69 -21.20 -17.94
N ALA A 231 10.97 -20.67 -19.14
CA ALA A 231 12.34 -20.25 -19.53
C ALA A 231 12.84 -19.10 -18.64
N PHE A 232 11.97 -18.14 -18.33
CA PHE A 232 12.28 -17.07 -17.39
C PHE A 232 12.56 -17.61 -16.00
N GLY A 233 11.75 -18.55 -15.49
CA GLY A 233 11.95 -19.19 -14.18
C GLY A 233 13.29 -19.92 -14.09
N ARG A 234 13.70 -20.66 -15.12
CA ARG A 234 15.02 -21.30 -15.19
C ARG A 234 16.15 -20.26 -15.08
N ARG A 235 16.05 -19.17 -15.85
CA ARG A 235 17.01 -18.05 -15.80
C ARG A 235 17.07 -17.39 -14.41
N MET A 236 15.94 -17.15 -13.78
CA MET A 236 15.89 -16.58 -12.43
C MET A 236 16.57 -17.51 -11.41
N ALA A 237 16.34 -18.81 -11.51
CA ALA A 237 17.00 -19.79 -10.66
C ALA A 237 18.53 -19.82 -10.84
N GLU A 238 19.03 -19.71 -12.08
CA GLU A 238 20.45 -19.64 -12.40
C GLU A 238 21.14 -18.42 -11.77
N ILE A 239 20.46 -17.28 -11.68
CA ILE A 239 20.98 -16.05 -11.08
C ILE A 239 20.58 -15.89 -9.58
N GLY A 240 19.94 -16.90 -9.00
CA GLY A 240 19.61 -16.92 -7.58
C GLY A 240 18.45 -16.03 -7.15
N LEU A 241 17.57 -15.64 -8.09
CA LEU A 241 16.39 -14.85 -7.79
C LEU A 241 15.15 -15.74 -7.61
N PRO A 242 14.47 -15.67 -6.45
CA PRO A 242 13.22 -16.42 -6.25
C PRO A 242 12.07 -15.83 -7.09
N MET A 243 11.18 -16.72 -7.54
CA MET A 243 10.03 -16.38 -8.38
C MET A 243 8.73 -16.17 -7.57
N GLY A 244 8.46 -17.04 -6.61
CA GLY A 244 7.12 -17.22 -6.08
C GLY A 244 6.29 -18.14 -7.02
N PRO A 245 4.95 -18.10 -7.01
CA PRO A 245 4.14 -17.24 -6.13
C PRO A 245 4.23 -17.65 -4.67
N VAL A 246 4.16 -16.66 -3.79
CA VAL A 246 3.99 -16.84 -2.35
C VAL A 246 2.86 -15.93 -1.85
N GLY A 247 2.20 -16.31 -0.77
CA GLY A 247 1.18 -15.46 -0.17
C GLY A 247 0.13 -16.20 0.64
N GLU A 248 -0.66 -15.41 1.32
CA GLU A 248 -1.88 -15.79 2.04
C GLU A 248 -3.03 -14.91 1.54
N ASP A 249 -4.21 -15.06 2.10
CA ASP A 249 -5.40 -14.32 1.66
C ASP A 249 -5.24 -12.80 1.62
N TRP A 250 -4.38 -12.25 2.49
CA TRP A 250 -4.20 -10.80 2.67
C TRP A 250 -2.89 -10.23 2.10
N TRP A 251 -2.00 -11.07 1.58
CA TRP A 251 -0.77 -10.64 0.92
C TRP A 251 -0.32 -11.66 -0.12
N GLN A 252 0.44 -11.19 -1.10
CA GLN A 252 0.96 -12.05 -2.17
C GLN A 252 2.17 -11.42 -2.84
N ALA A 253 3.05 -12.25 -3.40
CA ALA A 253 4.15 -11.82 -4.23
C ALA A 253 4.48 -12.86 -5.32
N VAL A 254 4.80 -12.35 -6.50
CA VAL A 254 5.22 -13.16 -7.64
C VAL A 254 6.14 -12.34 -8.55
N ARG A 255 7.20 -12.97 -9.04
CA ARG A 255 8.06 -12.42 -10.10
C ARG A 255 7.65 -13.02 -11.44
N PHE A 256 7.54 -12.19 -12.47
CA PHE A 256 7.13 -12.59 -13.79
C PHE A 256 7.96 -11.88 -14.87
N PRO A 257 8.08 -12.46 -16.08
CA PRO A 257 8.78 -11.84 -17.19
C PRO A 257 8.05 -10.60 -17.70
N LEU A 258 8.77 -9.65 -18.23
CA LEU A 258 8.21 -8.58 -19.07
C LEU A 258 8.01 -9.09 -20.50
N ASN A 259 7.35 -8.28 -21.34
CA ASN A 259 7.14 -8.61 -22.75
C ASN A 259 8.46 -8.79 -23.48
N PRO A 260 8.54 -9.68 -24.49
CA PRO A 260 9.76 -9.92 -25.26
C PRO A 260 10.38 -8.64 -25.83
N GLY A 261 11.70 -8.49 -25.62
CA GLY A 261 12.44 -7.32 -26.08
C GLY A 261 12.46 -6.14 -25.12
N THR A 262 11.82 -6.29 -23.94
CA THR A 262 11.85 -5.28 -22.88
C THR A 262 12.59 -5.80 -21.65
N VAL A 263 13.27 -4.90 -20.93
CA VAL A 263 14.05 -5.21 -19.73
C VAL A 263 13.61 -4.35 -18.52
N ALA A 264 12.75 -3.36 -18.75
CA ALA A 264 12.27 -2.42 -17.76
C ALA A 264 10.79 -2.08 -17.96
N MET A 265 10.12 -1.67 -16.90
CA MET A 265 8.74 -1.17 -16.94
C MET A 265 8.76 0.35 -17.19
N THR A 266 9.04 0.71 -18.43
CA THR A 266 9.15 2.08 -18.94
C THR A 266 8.37 2.22 -20.24
N THR A 267 8.18 3.42 -20.74
CA THR A 267 7.41 3.67 -21.97
C THR A 267 8.11 3.18 -23.24
N ASP A 268 9.39 2.80 -23.17
CA ASP A 268 10.16 2.23 -24.28
C ASP A 268 10.74 0.83 -23.97
N GLY A 269 10.52 0.33 -22.76
CA GLY A 269 11.00 -0.99 -22.32
C GLY A 269 12.49 -1.05 -22.01
N GLN A 270 13.19 0.08 -21.96
CA GLN A 270 14.62 0.17 -21.68
C GLN A 270 14.86 0.80 -20.31
N PHE A 271 16.07 0.60 -19.74
CA PHE A 271 16.42 1.21 -18.46
C PHE A 271 16.47 2.74 -18.54
N ASN A 272 15.76 3.39 -17.65
CA ASN A 272 15.77 4.84 -17.43
C ASN A 272 16.65 5.23 -16.24
N VAL A 273 17.09 4.26 -15.43
CA VAL A 273 17.99 4.48 -14.29
C VAL A 273 19.30 3.74 -14.52
N ARG A 274 20.42 4.43 -14.45
CA ARG A 274 21.75 3.85 -14.72
C ARG A 274 22.27 2.99 -13.58
N LYS A 275 21.96 3.36 -12.32
CA LYS A 275 22.36 2.59 -11.15
C LYS A 275 21.21 1.68 -10.74
N LEU A 276 21.38 0.41 -10.97
CA LEU A 276 20.36 -0.59 -10.68
C LEU A 276 20.27 -0.87 -9.17
N MET A 277 19.06 -1.10 -8.67
CA MET A 277 18.80 -1.61 -7.33
C MET A 277 19.10 -3.11 -7.23
N CYS A 278 18.89 -3.85 -8.34
CA CYS A 278 19.19 -5.27 -8.46
C CYS A 278 20.01 -5.52 -9.72
N GLU A 279 21.29 -5.85 -9.58
CA GLU A 279 22.22 -6.09 -10.70
C GLU A 279 22.25 -7.55 -11.16
N ALA A 280 21.51 -8.44 -10.51
CA ALA A 280 21.46 -9.85 -10.87
C ALA A 280 21.09 -10.04 -12.36
N GLY A 281 21.79 -10.97 -13.03
CA GLY A 281 21.54 -11.25 -14.44
C GLY A 281 21.69 -10.07 -15.41
N GLY A 282 22.47 -9.05 -15.03
CA GLY A 282 22.63 -7.83 -15.85
C GLY A 282 21.40 -6.92 -15.82
N GLY A 283 20.54 -7.09 -14.84
CA GLY A 283 19.34 -6.28 -14.61
C GLY A 283 18.06 -6.80 -15.29
N ASP A 284 18.12 -7.80 -16.17
CA ASP A 284 16.90 -8.40 -16.72
C ASP A 284 16.27 -9.38 -15.72
N THR A 285 15.57 -8.81 -14.73
CA THR A 285 14.98 -9.54 -13.61
C THR A 285 13.45 -9.63 -13.68
N GLY A 286 12.85 -9.15 -14.77
CA GLY A 286 11.39 -9.02 -14.86
C GLY A 286 10.83 -8.04 -13.81
N SER A 287 9.59 -8.26 -13.43
CA SER A 287 8.95 -7.49 -12.35
C SER A 287 8.54 -8.40 -11.20
N LEU A 288 8.91 -8.04 -9.98
CA LEU A 288 8.37 -8.60 -8.75
C LEU A 288 7.15 -7.77 -8.33
N ARG A 289 5.95 -8.30 -8.60
CA ARG A 289 4.72 -7.73 -8.05
C ARG A 289 4.51 -8.27 -6.65
N TRP A 290 4.23 -7.38 -5.70
CA TRP A 290 3.80 -7.75 -4.35
C TRP A 290 2.70 -6.81 -3.87
N ALA A 291 1.80 -7.34 -3.07
CA ALA A 291 0.62 -6.62 -2.61
C ALA A 291 0.25 -7.06 -1.19
N VAL A 292 -0.26 -6.11 -0.42
CA VAL A 292 -0.79 -6.34 0.94
C VAL A 292 -2.15 -5.66 1.06
N GLU A 293 -3.15 -6.45 1.43
CA GLU A 293 -4.49 -5.93 1.64
C GLU A 293 -4.59 -5.16 2.97
N PRO A 294 -5.32 -4.05 3.01
CA PRO A 294 -6.26 -3.55 2.01
C PRO A 294 -5.68 -2.55 1.01
N ASN A 295 -4.45 -2.04 1.16
CA ASN A 295 -4.18 -0.69 0.69
C ASN A 295 -3.02 -0.54 -0.29
N ASN A 296 -2.31 -1.61 -0.70
CA ASN A 296 -1.20 -1.41 -1.62
C ASN A 296 -0.98 -2.51 -2.63
N PHE A 297 -0.27 -2.15 -3.69
CA PHE A 297 0.54 -3.05 -4.50
C PHE A 297 1.82 -2.34 -4.95
N CYS A 298 2.83 -3.12 -5.28
CA CYS A 298 4.14 -2.64 -5.68
C CYS A 298 4.67 -3.45 -6.85
N HIS A 299 5.53 -2.82 -7.65
CA HIS A 299 6.35 -3.45 -8.67
C HIS A 299 7.81 -3.11 -8.41
N SER A 300 8.62 -4.13 -8.14
CA SER A 300 10.06 -4.00 -7.98
C SER A 300 10.75 -4.59 -9.21
N THR A 301 11.32 -3.72 -10.04
CA THR A 301 12.19 -4.07 -11.16
C THR A 301 13.65 -3.97 -10.75
N SER A 302 14.59 -4.18 -11.66
CA SER A 302 16.01 -4.00 -11.35
C SER A 302 16.40 -2.55 -11.12
N GLU A 303 15.75 -1.60 -11.79
CA GLU A 303 16.15 -0.19 -11.78
C GLU A 303 15.41 0.66 -10.75
N TYR A 304 14.14 0.33 -10.44
CA TYR A 304 13.34 1.06 -9.48
C TYR A 304 12.28 0.16 -8.82
N THR A 305 11.74 0.62 -7.69
CA THR A 305 10.51 0.08 -7.12
C THR A 305 9.43 1.14 -7.15
N PHE A 306 8.29 0.79 -7.76
CA PHE A 306 7.07 1.55 -7.73
C PHE A 306 6.14 1.00 -6.64
N ALA A 307 5.56 1.89 -5.84
CA ALA A 307 4.54 1.53 -4.85
C ALA A 307 3.29 2.39 -5.02
N PHE A 308 2.16 1.71 -5.11
CA PHE A 308 0.82 2.29 -5.10
C PHE A 308 0.20 2.08 -3.72
N THR A 309 -0.37 3.12 -3.13
CA THR A 309 -1.02 3.05 -1.82
C THR A 309 -2.35 3.80 -1.86
N ALA A 310 -3.47 3.09 -1.65
CA ALA A 310 -4.79 3.69 -1.56
C ALA A 310 -5.09 4.09 -0.11
N ILE A 311 -5.44 5.36 0.09
CA ILE A 311 -5.83 5.93 1.38
C ILE A 311 -7.30 6.37 1.27
N PRO A 312 -8.23 5.72 2.00
CA PRO A 312 -9.64 6.09 1.98
C PRO A 312 -9.84 7.44 2.68
N VAL A 313 -10.54 8.38 2.05
CA VAL A 313 -10.82 9.71 2.58
C VAL A 313 -12.31 9.85 2.92
N SER A 314 -13.16 9.42 2.01
CA SER A 314 -14.62 9.41 2.17
C SER A 314 -15.23 8.20 1.47
N PRO A 315 -16.54 7.98 1.54
CA PRO A 315 -17.19 6.90 0.78
C PRO A 315 -16.90 6.92 -0.73
N THR A 316 -16.60 8.08 -1.29
CA THR A 316 -16.41 8.29 -2.74
C THR A 316 -15.16 9.11 -3.05
N GLU A 317 -14.17 9.10 -2.19
CA GLU A 317 -12.88 9.75 -2.41
C GLU A 317 -11.76 8.91 -1.83
N THR A 318 -10.78 8.63 -2.65
CA THR A 318 -9.54 7.89 -2.30
C THR A 318 -8.34 8.70 -2.75
N HIS A 319 -7.33 8.82 -1.89
CA HIS A 319 -6.04 9.38 -2.27
C HIS A 319 -5.09 8.24 -2.62
N VAL A 320 -4.60 8.23 -3.84
CA VAL A 320 -3.58 7.29 -4.32
C VAL A 320 -2.22 7.94 -4.17
N VAL A 321 -1.41 7.40 -3.27
CA VAL A 321 -0.03 7.84 -3.05
C VAL A 321 0.90 6.89 -3.79
N SER A 322 1.61 7.43 -4.77
CA SER A 322 2.60 6.72 -5.59
C SER A 322 4.01 7.11 -5.19
N ARG A 323 4.89 6.11 -5.07
CA ARG A 323 6.30 6.30 -4.67
C ARG A 323 7.21 5.59 -5.66
N TRP A 324 8.32 6.23 -5.98
CA TRP A 324 9.40 5.65 -6.80
C TRP A 324 10.69 5.65 -5.99
N LEU A 325 11.20 4.44 -5.74
CA LEU A 325 12.49 4.24 -5.12
C LEU A 325 13.53 3.91 -6.19
N VAL A 326 14.72 4.46 -6.05
CA VAL A 326 15.90 4.17 -6.87
C VAL A 326 17.08 3.80 -5.98
N HIS A 327 18.19 3.35 -6.55
CA HIS A 327 19.42 3.09 -5.83
C HIS A 327 19.84 4.32 -5.00
N GLU A 328 20.34 4.11 -3.77
CA GLU A 328 20.67 5.19 -2.84
C GLU A 328 21.66 6.22 -3.39
N ASP A 329 22.62 5.77 -4.20
CA ASP A 329 23.64 6.61 -4.85
C ASP A 329 23.21 7.16 -6.22
N ALA A 330 22.01 6.88 -6.69
CA ALA A 330 21.53 7.42 -7.97
C ALA A 330 21.32 8.95 -7.85
N VAL A 331 21.82 9.71 -8.82
CA VAL A 331 21.78 11.18 -8.84
C VAL A 331 20.83 11.64 -9.93
N GLU A 332 19.84 12.46 -9.55
CA GLU A 332 18.90 13.08 -10.50
C GLU A 332 19.66 13.97 -11.49
N GLY A 333 19.26 13.91 -12.75
CA GLY A 333 19.92 14.60 -13.87
C GLY A 333 21.22 13.93 -14.37
N VAL A 334 21.69 12.85 -13.68
CA VAL A 334 22.89 12.08 -14.06
C VAL A 334 22.53 10.61 -14.29
N ASP A 335 21.96 9.98 -13.28
CA ASP A 335 21.62 8.55 -13.30
C ASP A 335 20.15 8.29 -13.68
N TYR A 336 19.28 9.25 -13.44
CA TYR A 336 17.86 9.23 -13.81
C TYR A 336 17.32 10.66 -13.97
N ASP A 337 16.22 10.79 -14.68
CA ASP A 337 15.37 11.97 -14.75
C ASP A 337 13.99 11.65 -14.19
N VAL A 338 13.42 12.52 -13.35
CA VAL A 338 12.16 12.26 -12.66
C VAL A 338 11.00 12.13 -13.63
N GLU A 339 10.94 12.95 -14.69
CA GLU A 339 9.85 12.90 -15.66
C GLU A 339 9.83 11.55 -16.38
N THR A 340 10.99 11.09 -16.86
CA THR A 340 11.12 9.79 -17.55
C THR A 340 10.89 8.61 -16.60
N LEU A 341 11.42 8.69 -15.37
CA LEU A 341 11.24 7.66 -14.35
C LEU A 341 9.76 7.42 -14.00
N THR A 342 8.98 8.49 -13.97
CA THR A 342 7.60 8.44 -13.48
C THR A 342 6.56 8.32 -14.59
N ASP A 343 6.93 8.50 -15.86
CA ASP A 343 6.00 8.64 -16.99
C ASP A 343 5.03 7.46 -17.12
N LEU A 344 5.53 6.22 -17.13
CA LEU A 344 4.71 5.03 -17.29
C LEU A 344 3.59 4.94 -16.24
N TRP A 345 3.97 4.96 -14.97
CA TRP A 345 3.00 4.80 -13.88
C TRP A 345 2.12 6.02 -13.67
N THR A 346 2.60 7.20 -14.02
CA THR A 346 1.77 8.42 -14.00
C THR A 346 0.64 8.32 -15.02
N ARG A 347 0.95 7.87 -16.26
CA ARG A 347 -0.07 7.65 -17.29
C ARG A 347 -1.04 6.54 -16.88
N THR A 348 -0.52 5.40 -16.44
CA THR A 348 -1.33 4.27 -15.97
C THR A 348 -2.29 4.70 -14.87
N ASN A 349 -1.82 5.38 -13.83
CA ASN A 349 -2.68 5.85 -12.73
C ASN A 349 -3.73 6.87 -13.18
N LEU A 350 -3.43 7.72 -14.15
CA LEU A 350 -4.42 8.67 -14.70
C LEU A 350 -5.52 7.95 -15.50
N GLN A 351 -5.16 6.90 -16.23
CA GLN A 351 -6.11 6.05 -16.97
C GLN A 351 -6.97 5.24 -15.98
N ASP A 352 -6.37 4.65 -14.95
CA ASP A 352 -7.06 3.92 -13.88
C ASP A 352 -8.04 4.81 -13.10
N LYS A 353 -7.62 6.03 -12.80
CA LYS A 353 -8.50 7.04 -12.18
C LYS A 353 -9.78 7.24 -12.99
N GLU A 354 -9.68 7.36 -14.31
CA GLU A 354 -10.86 7.54 -15.17
C GLU A 354 -11.78 6.31 -15.08
N PHE A 355 -11.23 5.10 -15.08
CA PHE A 355 -12.02 3.87 -14.93
C PHE A 355 -12.68 3.78 -13.56
N ALA A 356 -11.95 4.02 -12.47
CA ALA A 356 -12.48 3.96 -11.12
C ALA A 356 -13.58 5.02 -10.89
N GLU A 357 -13.41 6.24 -11.38
CA GLU A 357 -14.40 7.31 -11.28
C GLU A 357 -15.66 7.01 -12.13
N ASN A 358 -15.50 6.46 -13.34
CA ASN A 358 -16.62 6.02 -14.17
C ASN A 358 -17.37 4.86 -13.51
N ASN A 359 -16.66 3.90 -12.88
CA ASN A 359 -17.28 2.84 -12.10
C ASN A 359 -18.07 3.41 -10.93
N GLN A 360 -17.51 4.38 -10.20
CA GLN A 360 -18.23 5.05 -9.10
C GLN A 360 -19.53 5.73 -9.59
N LEU A 361 -19.49 6.41 -10.73
CA LEU A 361 -20.69 7.03 -11.32
C LEU A 361 -21.74 5.96 -11.67
N GLY A 362 -21.32 4.84 -12.26
CA GLY A 362 -22.19 3.72 -12.58
C GLY A 362 -22.80 3.07 -11.34
N VAL A 363 -21.98 2.84 -10.31
CA VAL A 363 -22.41 2.29 -9.02
C VAL A 363 -23.39 3.22 -8.28
N ASN A 364 -23.27 4.54 -8.45
CA ASN A 364 -24.22 5.50 -7.86
C ASN A 364 -25.63 5.41 -8.51
N SER A 365 -25.78 4.76 -9.67
CA SER A 365 -27.06 4.63 -10.36
C SER A 365 -28.03 3.74 -9.57
N PRO A 366 -29.33 4.08 -9.51
CA PRO A 366 -30.34 3.18 -8.94
C PRO A 366 -30.53 1.90 -9.74
N GLY A 367 -29.97 1.80 -10.93
CA GLY A 367 -29.97 0.60 -11.77
C GLY A 367 -28.80 -0.34 -11.48
N TYR A 368 -27.86 0.01 -10.58
CA TYR A 368 -26.73 -0.86 -10.26
C TYR A 368 -27.18 -2.16 -9.55
N THR A 369 -26.67 -3.26 -10.03
CA THR A 369 -26.73 -4.55 -9.36
C THR A 369 -25.35 -5.20 -9.40
N PRO A 370 -24.92 -5.94 -8.35
CA PRO A 370 -23.64 -6.65 -8.36
C PRO A 370 -23.48 -7.55 -9.59
N GLY A 371 -22.39 -7.32 -10.34
CA GLY A 371 -22.02 -8.12 -11.51
C GLY A 371 -21.05 -9.25 -11.16
N PRO A 372 -20.98 -10.34 -11.96
CA PRO A 372 -20.02 -11.41 -11.77
C PRO A 372 -18.60 -10.97 -12.21
N TYR A 373 -17.58 -11.40 -11.47
CA TYR A 373 -16.19 -11.32 -11.90
C TYR A 373 -15.85 -12.50 -12.82
N SER A 374 -14.96 -12.28 -13.78
CA SER A 374 -14.38 -13.34 -14.59
C SER A 374 -13.42 -14.19 -13.75
N PRO A 375 -13.64 -15.50 -13.60
CA PRO A 375 -12.73 -16.35 -12.83
C PRO A 375 -11.33 -16.41 -13.41
N ASP A 376 -11.19 -16.25 -14.73
CA ASP A 376 -9.91 -16.31 -15.41
C ASP A 376 -9.18 -14.94 -15.43
N ALA A 377 -9.93 -13.86 -15.70
CA ALA A 377 -9.34 -12.53 -15.89
C ALA A 377 -9.28 -11.68 -14.61
N GLU A 378 -10.15 -11.95 -13.62
CA GLU A 378 -10.31 -11.16 -12.42
C GLU A 378 -10.13 -11.99 -11.13
N SER A 379 -9.31 -13.04 -11.19
CA SER A 379 -9.10 -13.95 -10.05
C SER A 379 -8.55 -13.24 -8.81
N LEU A 380 -7.70 -12.20 -8.97
CA LEU A 380 -7.16 -11.44 -7.86
C LEU A 380 -8.16 -10.43 -7.31
N THR A 381 -9.01 -9.85 -8.15
CA THR A 381 -10.14 -9.00 -7.71
C THR A 381 -11.12 -9.83 -6.89
N LEU A 382 -11.46 -11.04 -7.36
CA LEU A 382 -12.29 -11.96 -6.63
C LEU A 382 -11.69 -12.31 -5.26
N ARG A 383 -10.39 -12.63 -5.22
CA ARG A 383 -9.65 -12.91 -3.98
C ARG A 383 -9.70 -11.71 -3.02
N PHE A 384 -9.50 -10.49 -3.51
CA PHE A 384 -9.59 -9.26 -2.71
C PHE A 384 -10.98 -9.09 -2.11
N VAL A 385 -12.04 -9.24 -2.90
CA VAL A 385 -13.42 -9.08 -2.43
C VAL A 385 -13.81 -10.19 -1.46
N ASP A 386 -13.39 -11.44 -1.69
CA ASP A 386 -13.64 -12.55 -0.77
C ASP A 386 -12.86 -12.36 0.55
N TRP A 387 -11.60 -11.90 0.52
CA TRP A 387 -10.87 -11.50 1.71
C TRP A 387 -11.61 -10.39 2.48
N TYR A 388 -12.08 -9.35 1.78
CA TYR A 388 -12.86 -8.27 2.40
C TYR A 388 -14.12 -8.82 3.09
N CYS A 389 -14.88 -9.68 2.42
CA CYS A 389 -16.08 -10.28 2.99
C CYS A 389 -15.77 -11.14 4.21
N ALA A 390 -14.71 -11.94 4.19
CA ALA A 390 -14.27 -12.76 5.32
C ALA A 390 -13.87 -11.91 6.53
N LYS A 391 -13.10 -10.85 6.32
CA LYS A 391 -12.72 -9.89 7.38
C LYS A 391 -13.93 -9.16 7.96
N ALA A 392 -14.84 -8.73 7.11
CA ALA A 392 -16.08 -8.08 7.52
C ALA A 392 -16.96 -9.02 8.37
N ALA A 393 -17.10 -10.28 7.96
CA ALA A 393 -17.85 -11.28 8.70
C ALA A 393 -17.23 -11.57 10.08
N ASP A 394 -15.92 -11.80 10.15
CA ASP A 394 -15.19 -12.00 11.42
C ASP A 394 -15.38 -10.83 12.41
N TYR A 395 -15.31 -9.59 11.90
CA TYR A 395 -15.57 -8.41 12.72
C TYR A 395 -17.00 -8.36 13.26
N LEU A 396 -18.00 -8.67 12.43
CA LEU A 396 -19.41 -8.67 12.82
C LEU A 396 -19.71 -9.75 13.85
N ASP A 397 -19.14 -10.94 13.68
CA ASP A 397 -19.33 -12.07 14.61
C ASP A 397 -18.74 -11.74 16.00
N ARG A 398 -17.57 -11.11 16.05
CA ARG A 398 -16.94 -10.64 17.30
C ARG A 398 -17.70 -9.49 17.95
N ALA A 399 -18.33 -8.62 17.16
CA ALA A 399 -19.14 -7.53 17.71
C ALA A 399 -20.49 -7.99 18.25
N ALA A 400 -20.96 -9.18 17.85
CA ALA A 400 -22.20 -9.79 18.33
C ALA A 400 -22.01 -10.69 19.57
N ALA A 401 -20.77 -11.11 19.86
CA ALA A 401 -20.38 -11.93 21.01
C ALA A 401 -20.15 -11.10 22.27
#